data_b98c4924b4cf800b6935b83f59bf04fe
#
_entry.id   b98c4924b4cf800b6935b83f59bf04fe
#
_cell.length_a   1.000
_cell.length_b   1.000
_cell.length_c   1.000
_cell.angle_alpha   90.00
_cell.angle_beta   90.00
_cell.angle_gamma   90.00
#
_symmetry.space_group_name_H-M   'P 1'
#
loop_
_entity.id
_entity.type
_entity.pdbx_description
1 polymer ?
#
loop_
_entity_poly.entity_id
_entity_poly.type
_entity_poly.pdbx_seq_one_letter_code
_entity_poly.pdbx_strand_id
1 'polypeptide(L)'
;MKLYLKKISVFVAFAYLVIGIYLSLNTGISHDEFHEQQNWTYNLQAVKDFVSDGDYSNFLSYKDRYHGIGFHYISQPIQYLFSGLIAKILNLSEYGSLLISKHIAVFLIFFISGIFIFKIFKIINNDYNFAFISTGIYFLFPYLLGHSLFNPKDIPFLSVWVICTYYIIKIIQNINLNNHSILRLTLILSALTALLISIRTLGLLIILQYLIFLIVYSETHNQNLFSLIRKQIKNIITFSVS
;
A
#
# COMPACT_ATOMS: atom_id res chain seq x y z
N MET A 1 -10.49 -21.20 -24.84
CA MET A 1 -11.27 -20.31 -23.95
C MET A 1 -10.45 -19.65 -22.84
N LYS A 2 -9.70 -20.38 -21.98
CA LYS A 2 -8.89 -19.79 -20.87
C LYS A 2 -7.82 -18.78 -21.33
N LEU A 3 -7.15 -18.99 -22.47
CA LEU A 3 -6.12 -18.06 -22.97
C LEU A 3 -6.73 -16.75 -23.48
N TYR A 4 -7.87 -16.81 -24.12
CA TYR A 4 -8.60 -15.65 -24.62
C TYR A 4 -9.10 -14.76 -23.47
N LEU A 5 -9.68 -15.36 -22.43
CA LEU A 5 -10.11 -14.64 -21.23
C LEU A 5 -8.95 -13.92 -20.52
N LYS A 6 -7.75 -14.53 -20.47
CA LYS A 6 -6.57 -13.85 -19.91
C LYS A 6 -6.15 -12.63 -20.74
N LYS A 7 -6.20 -12.71 -22.06
CA LYS A 7 -5.86 -11.56 -22.92
C LYS A 7 -6.86 -10.42 -22.74
N ILE A 8 -8.16 -10.74 -22.68
CA ILE A 8 -9.22 -9.74 -22.42
C ILE A 8 -9.02 -9.07 -21.06
N SER A 9 -8.75 -9.83 -19.99
CA SER A 9 -8.58 -9.25 -18.67
C SER A 9 -7.36 -8.34 -18.58
N VAL A 10 -6.26 -8.65 -19.27
CA VAL A 10 -5.09 -7.75 -19.35
C VAL A 10 -5.45 -6.46 -20.09
N PHE A 11 -6.18 -6.56 -21.20
CA PHE A 11 -6.64 -5.38 -21.93
C PHE A 11 -7.57 -4.51 -21.10
N VAL A 12 -8.56 -5.11 -20.41
CA VAL A 12 -9.48 -4.40 -19.51
C VAL A 12 -8.72 -3.72 -18.35
N ALA A 13 -7.75 -4.41 -17.75
CA ALA A 13 -6.94 -3.83 -16.70
C ALA A 13 -6.10 -2.65 -17.21
N PHE A 14 -5.53 -2.76 -18.40
CA PHE A 14 -4.78 -1.66 -19.01
C PHE A 14 -5.69 -0.46 -19.34
N ALA A 15 -6.87 -0.72 -19.93
CA ALA A 15 -7.84 0.35 -20.19
C ALA A 15 -8.29 1.04 -18.90
N TYR A 16 -8.57 0.28 -17.84
CA TYR A 16 -8.89 0.82 -16.51
C TYR A 16 -7.76 1.70 -15.95
N LEU A 17 -6.51 1.26 -16.09
CA LEU A 17 -5.35 2.03 -15.65
C LEU A 17 -5.26 3.38 -16.38
N VAL A 18 -5.39 3.38 -17.70
CA VAL A 18 -5.29 4.61 -18.51
C VAL A 18 -6.46 5.56 -18.19
N ILE A 19 -7.68 5.04 -18.13
CA ILE A 19 -8.87 5.85 -17.79
C ILE A 19 -8.74 6.42 -16.37
N GLY A 20 -8.31 5.60 -15.41
CA GLY A 20 -8.17 6.05 -14.03
C GLY A 20 -7.10 7.13 -13.85
N ILE A 21 -5.96 7.02 -14.52
CA ILE A 21 -4.95 8.09 -14.53
C ILE A 21 -5.54 9.38 -15.15
N TYR A 22 -6.24 9.26 -16.27
CA TYR A 22 -6.91 10.41 -16.89
C TYR A 22 -7.91 11.07 -15.94
N LEU A 23 -8.76 10.28 -15.28
CA LEU A 23 -9.74 10.78 -14.31
C LEU A 23 -9.05 11.43 -13.09
N SER A 24 -7.97 10.82 -12.58
CA SER A 24 -7.24 11.37 -11.44
C SER A 24 -6.61 12.74 -11.74
N LEU A 25 -6.14 12.95 -12.96
CA LEU A 25 -5.61 14.25 -13.40
C LEU A 25 -6.70 15.32 -13.54
N ASN A 26 -7.95 14.94 -13.77
CA ASN A 26 -9.09 15.83 -13.91
C ASN A 26 -9.93 15.97 -12.63
N THR A 27 -9.51 15.32 -11.53
CA THR A 27 -10.16 15.45 -10.22
C THR A 27 -9.64 16.69 -9.50
N GLY A 28 -10.54 17.46 -8.87
CA GLY A 28 -10.18 18.64 -8.10
C GLY A 28 -9.34 18.30 -6.86
N ILE A 29 -8.58 19.28 -6.38
CA ILE A 29 -7.76 19.18 -5.17
C ILE A 29 -8.66 19.30 -3.95
N SER A 30 -8.56 18.37 -3.01
CA SER A 30 -9.28 18.41 -1.73
C SER A 30 -8.54 19.26 -0.69
N HIS A 31 -9.27 19.72 0.32
CA HIS A 31 -8.68 20.49 1.41
C HIS A 31 -7.62 19.73 2.20
N ASP A 32 -7.83 18.44 2.40
CA ASP A 32 -6.90 17.58 3.15
C ASP A 32 -5.54 17.41 2.47
N GLU A 33 -5.47 17.54 1.15
CA GLU A 33 -4.22 17.39 0.41
C GLU A 33 -3.20 18.49 0.71
N PHE A 34 -3.67 19.70 0.99
CA PHE A 34 -2.82 20.80 1.45
C PHE A 34 -2.17 20.47 2.80
N HIS A 35 -2.96 19.97 3.75
CA HIS A 35 -2.46 19.56 5.05
C HIS A 35 -1.46 18.41 4.95
N GLU A 36 -1.76 17.41 4.14
CA GLU A 36 -0.85 16.28 3.92
C GLU A 36 0.48 16.74 3.29
N GLN A 37 0.44 17.66 2.34
CA GLN A 37 1.67 18.22 1.74
C GLN A 37 2.44 19.08 2.74
N GLN A 38 1.75 19.83 3.60
CA GLN A 38 2.35 20.62 4.67
C GLN A 38 3.03 19.71 5.71
N ASN A 39 2.35 18.63 6.15
CA ASN A 39 2.94 17.63 7.05
C ASN A 39 4.25 17.05 6.50
N TRP A 40 4.29 16.76 5.20
CA TRP A 40 5.51 16.30 4.54
C TRP A 40 6.63 17.34 4.63
N THR A 41 6.34 18.61 4.31
CA THR A 41 7.30 19.71 4.31
C THR A 41 7.90 19.91 5.71
N TYR A 42 7.06 19.94 6.76
CA TYR A 42 7.54 20.07 8.14
C TYR A 42 8.41 18.90 8.58
N ASN A 43 8.05 17.67 8.20
CA ASN A 43 8.88 16.50 8.53
C ASN A 43 10.24 16.53 7.81
N LEU A 44 10.28 16.93 6.53
CA LEU A 44 11.54 17.09 5.80
C LEU A 44 12.42 18.19 6.41
N GLN A 45 11.81 19.30 6.82
CA GLN A 45 12.54 20.37 7.46
C GLN A 45 13.12 19.92 8.80
N ALA A 46 12.33 19.20 9.60
CA ALA A 46 12.80 18.64 10.88
C ALA A 46 14.01 17.70 10.70
N VAL A 47 14.00 16.86 9.65
CA VAL A 47 15.17 16.01 9.33
C VAL A 47 16.39 16.85 8.95
N LYS A 48 16.22 17.91 8.16
CA LYS A 48 17.29 18.82 7.78
C LYS A 48 17.87 19.54 8.99
N ASP A 49 17.02 20.12 9.85
CA ASP A 49 17.42 20.86 11.04
C ASP A 49 18.17 19.91 12.00
N PHE A 50 17.69 18.69 12.20
CA PHE A 50 18.38 17.69 13.01
C PHE A 50 19.76 17.30 12.46
N VAL A 51 19.88 17.15 11.15
CA VAL A 51 21.17 16.77 10.51
C VAL A 51 22.16 17.93 10.51
N SER A 52 21.70 19.18 10.34
CA SER A 52 22.56 20.38 10.28
C SER A 52 22.98 20.87 11.68
N ASP A 53 22.01 20.98 12.59
CA ASP A 53 22.16 21.70 13.86
C ASP A 53 21.93 20.82 15.10
N GLY A 54 21.49 19.56 14.91
CA GLY A 54 21.11 18.64 15.98
C GLY A 54 19.81 19.04 16.69
N ASP A 55 19.06 19.99 16.14
CA ASP A 55 17.83 20.53 16.73
C ASP A 55 16.62 20.26 15.82
N TYR A 56 15.51 19.89 16.41
CA TYR A 56 14.20 19.72 15.75
C TYR A 56 13.05 20.30 16.59
N SER A 57 13.36 21.25 17.47
CA SER A 57 12.40 21.88 18.39
C SER A 57 11.22 22.52 17.66
N ASN A 58 11.44 23.09 16.46
CA ASN A 58 10.40 23.64 15.60
C ASN A 58 9.34 22.60 15.21
N PHE A 59 9.77 21.36 14.97
CA PHE A 59 8.85 20.25 14.67
C PHE A 59 8.03 19.85 15.91
N LEU A 60 8.62 19.90 17.10
CA LEU A 60 7.90 19.56 18.34
C LEU A 60 6.77 20.53 18.64
N SER A 61 6.86 21.77 18.17
CA SER A 61 5.80 22.76 18.29
C SER A 61 4.70 22.62 17.21
N TYR A 62 4.95 21.86 16.16
CA TYR A 62 4.00 21.66 15.08
C TYR A 62 2.79 20.83 15.54
N LYS A 63 1.58 21.37 15.34
CA LYS A 63 0.34 20.78 15.84
C LYS A 63 0.08 19.38 15.30
N ASP A 64 0.35 19.16 14.00
CA ASP A 64 0.03 17.92 13.29
C ASP A 64 1.23 16.97 13.17
N ARG A 65 2.26 17.11 14.03
CA ARG A 65 3.49 16.29 14.03
C ARG A 65 3.28 14.78 14.14
N TYR A 66 2.12 14.34 14.61
CA TYR A 66 1.77 12.92 14.74
C TYR A 66 1.06 12.35 13.51
N HIS A 67 0.81 13.17 12.48
CA HIS A 67 0.23 12.68 11.24
C HIS A 67 1.27 11.87 10.46
N GLY A 68 0.85 10.67 10.02
CA GLY A 68 1.71 9.80 9.24
C GLY A 68 1.99 10.34 7.84
N ILE A 69 3.25 10.32 7.44
CA ILE A 69 3.71 10.81 6.14
C ILE A 69 4.19 9.70 5.21
N GLY A 70 3.99 8.43 5.59
CA GLY A 70 4.59 7.28 4.91
C GLY A 70 4.30 7.20 3.42
N PHE A 71 3.13 7.62 2.97
CA PHE A 71 2.80 7.60 1.55
C PHE A 71 3.62 8.62 0.73
N HIS A 72 4.11 9.70 1.35
CA HIS A 72 4.92 10.69 0.63
C HIS A 72 6.24 10.10 0.12
N TYR A 73 6.83 9.12 0.81
CA TYR A 73 8.04 8.43 0.30
C TYR A 73 7.80 7.76 -1.05
N ILE A 74 6.57 7.33 -1.34
CA ILE A 74 6.18 6.72 -2.63
C ILE A 74 5.74 7.79 -3.63
N SER A 75 4.93 8.76 -3.19
CA SER A 75 4.33 9.76 -4.09
C SER A 75 5.29 10.86 -4.51
N GLN A 76 6.23 11.25 -3.67
CA GLN A 76 7.14 12.37 -3.93
C GLN A 76 8.01 12.21 -5.19
N PRO A 77 8.62 11.05 -5.46
CA PRO A 77 9.33 10.84 -6.72
C PRO A 77 8.43 11.02 -7.95
N ILE A 78 7.17 10.55 -7.86
CA ILE A 78 6.18 10.69 -8.93
C ILE A 78 5.79 12.15 -9.12
N GLN A 79 5.58 12.87 -8.01
CA GLN A 79 5.28 14.30 -8.04
C GLN A 79 6.40 15.09 -8.74
N TYR A 80 7.66 14.88 -8.37
CA TYR A 80 8.79 15.57 -9.00
C TYR A 80 8.95 15.23 -10.48
N LEU A 81 8.69 13.99 -10.86
CA LEU A 81 8.83 13.54 -12.24
C LEU A 81 7.77 14.14 -13.16
N PHE A 82 6.53 14.28 -12.68
CA PHE A 82 5.38 14.62 -13.53
C PHE A 82 4.85 16.04 -13.32
N SER A 83 5.12 16.73 -12.20
CA SER A 83 4.51 18.04 -11.90
C SER A 83 4.81 19.10 -12.97
N GLY A 84 6.04 19.19 -13.47
CA GLY A 84 6.41 20.15 -14.51
C GLY A 84 5.68 19.91 -15.85
N LEU A 85 5.44 18.65 -16.21
CA LEU A 85 4.67 18.30 -17.39
C LEU A 85 3.19 18.64 -17.20
N ILE A 86 2.63 18.29 -16.05
CA ILE A 86 1.23 18.55 -15.69
C ILE A 86 0.95 20.03 -15.61
N ALA A 87 1.86 20.84 -15.06
CA ALA A 87 1.74 22.29 -15.03
C ALA A 87 1.55 22.87 -16.43
N LYS A 88 2.33 22.39 -17.40
CA LYS A 88 2.25 22.84 -18.80
C LYS A 88 0.98 22.38 -19.51
N ILE A 89 0.58 21.11 -19.33
CA ILE A 89 -0.57 20.53 -20.02
C ILE A 89 -1.89 21.11 -19.49
N LEU A 90 -2.00 21.23 -18.16
CA LEU A 90 -3.25 21.67 -17.50
C LEU A 90 -3.25 23.16 -17.16
N ASN A 91 -2.20 23.90 -17.51
CA ASN A 91 -2.04 25.31 -17.21
C ASN A 91 -2.26 25.65 -15.72
N LEU A 92 -1.61 24.87 -14.85
CA LEU A 92 -1.72 24.98 -13.40
C LEU A 92 -0.52 25.72 -12.80
N SER A 93 -0.71 26.28 -11.59
CA SER A 93 0.41 26.76 -10.78
C SER A 93 1.34 25.60 -10.42
N GLU A 94 2.59 25.90 -10.09
CA GLU A 94 3.58 24.91 -9.68
C GLU A 94 3.08 24.05 -8.49
N TYR A 95 2.50 24.71 -7.49
CA TYR A 95 1.95 24.02 -6.33
C TYR A 95 0.71 23.17 -6.66
N GLY A 96 -0.19 23.68 -7.49
CA GLY A 96 -1.36 22.92 -7.94
C GLY A 96 -0.96 21.68 -8.74
N SER A 97 0.02 21.80 -9.63
CA SER A 97 0.54 20.67 -10.41
C SER A 97 1.23 19.62 -9.55
N LEU A 98 1.89 20.04 -8.46
CA LEU A 98 2.49 19.14 -7.47
C LEU A 98 1.41 18.30 -6.79
N LEU A 99 0.29 18.89 -6.37
CA LEU A 99 -0.82 18.17 -5.75
C LEU A 99 -1.52 17.22 -6.73
N ILE A 100 -1.86 17.71 -7.93
CA ILE A 100 -2.49 16.86 -8.97
C ILE A 100 -1.60 15.68 -9.38
N SER A 101 -0.28 15.86 -9.45
CA SER A 101 0.63 14.74 -9.76
C SER A 101 0.64 13.65 -8.68
N LYS A 102 0.31 13.98 -7.42
CA LYS A 102 0.12 12.99 -6.35
C LYS A 102 -1.06 12.07 -6.61
N HIS A 103 -2.11 12.56 -7.27
CA HIS A 103 -3.27 11.74 -7.64
C HIS A 103 -2.89 10.53 -8.47
N ILE A 104 -1.90 10.67 -9.38
CA ILE A 104 -1.36 9.54 -10.15
C ILE A 104 -0.82 8.47 -9.20
N ALA A 105 -0.04 8.87 -8.18
CA ALA A 105 0.53 7.94 -7.20
C ALA A 105 -0.56 7.23 -6.40
N VAL A 106 -1.62 7.95 -5.99
CA VAL A 106 -2.78 7.40 -5.27
C VAL A 106 -3.48 6.35 -6.13
N PHE A 107 -3.77 6.69 -7.40
CA PHE A 107 -4.43 5.75 -8.29
C PHE A 107 -3.55 4.53 -8.62
N LEU A 108 -2.26 4.72 -8.81
CA LEU A 108 -1.32 3.61 -9.08
C LEU A 108 -1.25 2.62 -7.92
N ILE A 109 -1.15 3.08 -6.67
CA ILE A 109 -1.12 2.17 -5.52
C ILE A 109 -2.47 1.44 -5.35
N PHE A 110 -3.59 2.09 -5.63
CA PHE A 110 -4.91 1.46 -5.67
C PHE A 110 -4.99 0.39 -6.76
N PHE A 111 -4.52 0.70 -7.97
CA PHE A 111 -4.48 -0.27 -9.07
C PHE A 111 -3.60 -1.49 -8.72
N ILE A 112 -2.44 -1.26 -8.12
CA ILE A 112 -1.56 -2.34 -7.65
C ILE A 112 -2.29 -3.20 -6.62
N SER A 113 -3.01 -2.60 -5.67
CA SER A 113 -3.76 -3.35 -4.65
C SER A 113 -4.82 -4.24 -5.27
N GLY A 114 -5.48 -3.81 -6.35
CA GLY A 114 -6.43 -4.64 -7.10
C GLY A 114 -5.79 -5.88 -7.72
N ILE A 115 -4.53 -5.81 -8.16
CA ILE A 115 -3.78 -7.00 -8.59
C ILE A 115 -3.60 -7.99 -7.42
N PHE A 116 -3.40 -7.48 -6.20
CA PHE A 116 -3.29 -8.34 -5.01
C PHE A 116 -4.64 -8.90 -4.58
N ILE A 117 -5.74 -8.14 -4.73
CA ILE A 117 -7.12 -8.66 -4.56
C ILE A 117 -7.35 -9.85 -5.50
N PHE A 118 -7.00 -9.72 -6.78
CA PHE A 118 -7.08 -10.82 -7.73
C PHE A 118 -6.31 -12.06 -7.25
N LYS A 119 -5.05 -11.86 -6.79
CA LYS A 119 -4.21 -12.95 -6.29
C LYS A 119 -4.81 -13.60 -5.03
N ILE A 120 -5.37 -12.82 -4.11
CA ILE A 120 -6.01 -13.32 -2.89
C ILE A 120 -7.21 -14.20 -3.26
N PHE A 121 -8.14 -13.70 -4.06
CA PHE A 121 -9.32 -14.46 -4.45
C PHE A 121 -8.99 -15.70 -5.29
N LYS A 122 -7.92 -15.63 -6.09
CA LYS A 122 -7.43 -16.80 -6.80
C LYS A 122 -6.86 -17.86 -5.87
N ILE A 123 -6.22 -17.47 -4.78
CA ILE A 123 -5.72 -18.40 -3.76
C ILE A 123 -6.90 -19.08 -3.04
N ILE A 124 -7.93 -18.30 -2.67
CA ILE A 124 -9.06 -18.79 -1.88
C ILE A 124 -9.90 -19.79 -2.67
N ASN A 125 -10.23 -19.48 -3.92
CA ASN A 125 -11.21 -20.26 -4.68
C ASN A 125 -10.62 -21.02 -5.89
N ASN A 126 -9.34 -20.83 -6.19
CA ASN A 126 -8.64 -21.41 -7.35
C ASN A 126 -9.36 -21.20 -8.71
N ASP A 127 -10.34 -20.29 -8.77
CA ASP A 127 -11.10 -19.94 -9.97
C ASP A 127 -10.65 -18.56 -10.49
N TYR A 128 -10.34 -18.51 -11.79
CA TYR A 128 -9.92 -17.29 -12.47
C TYR A 128 -11.09 -16.30 -12.63
N ASN A 129 -12.28 -16.80 -12.99
CA ASN A 129 -13.44 -15.95 -13.24
C ASN A 129 -13.93 -15.30 -11.94
N PHE A 130 -13.98 -16.09 -10.87
CA PHE A 130 -14.32 -15.57 -9.55
C PHE A 130 -13.35 -14.48 -9.09
N ALA A 131 -12.02 -14.71 -9.22
CA ALA A 131 -11.02 -13.72 -8.89
C ALA A 131 -11.15 -12.46 -9.76
N PHE A 132 -11.44 -12.60 -11.05
CA PHE A 132 -11.62 -11.47 -11.96
C PHE A 132 -12.86 -10.64 -11.61
N ILE A 133 -14.00 -11.29 -11.37
CA ILE A 133 -15.24 -10.61 -10.97
C ILE A 133 -15.07 -9.89 -9.63
N SER A 134 -14.48 -10.56 -8.63
CA SER A 134 -14.23 -9.96 -7.31
C SER A 134 -13.31 -8.73 -7.40
N THR A 135 -12.29 -8.78 -8.26
CA THR A 135 -11.41 -7.63 -8.53
C THR A 135 -12.17 -6.51 -9.25
N GLY A 136 -13.06 -6.85 -10.18
CA GLY A 136 -13.95 -5.88 -10.83
C GLY A 136 -14.85 -5.17 -9.83
N ILE A 137 -15.45 -5.90 -8.90
CA ILE A 137 -16.26 -5.31 -7.82
C ILE A 137 -15.40 -4.36 -6.95
N TYR A 138 -14.18 -4.75 -6.58
CA TYR A 138 -13.27 -3.90 -5.83
C TYR A 138 -12.94 -2.60 -6.56
N PHE A 139 -12.61 -2.69 -7.85
CA PHE A 139 -12.25 -1.52 -8.66
C PHE A 139 -13.43 -0.59 -8.96
N LEU A 140 -14.62 -1.14 -9.10
CA LEU A 140 -15.84 -0.40 -9.46
C LEU A 140 -16.68 -0.01 -8.24
N PHE A 141 -16.25 -0.37 -7.02
CA PHE A 141 -16.96 0.05 -5.82
C PHE A 141 -16.94 1.59 -5.72
N PRO A 142 -18.10 2.29 -5.79
CA PRO A 142 -18.14 3.73 -6.04
C PRO A 142 -17.31 4.56 -5.06
N TYR A 143 -17.36 4.21 -3.78
CA TYR A 143 -16.58 4.89 -2.74
C TYR A 143 -15.07 4.74 -2.96
N LEU A 144 -14.60 3.53 -3.22
CA LEU A 144 -13.16 3.27 -3.43
C LEU A 144 -12.67 3.91 -4.73
N LEU A 145 -13.46 3.79 -5.81
CA LEU A 145 -13.13 4.39 -7.09
C LEU A 145 -13.03 5.92 -6.95
N GLY A 146 -14.03 6.56 -6.34
CA GLY A 146 -14.01 8.01 -6.15
C GLY A 146 -12.80 8.48 -5.35
N HIS A 147 -12.56 7.87 -4.18
CA HIS A 147 -11.41 8.22 -3.34
C HIS A 147 -10.06 7.85 -3.97
N SER A 148 -9.99 6.82 -4.82
CA SER A 148 -8.75 6.44 -5.49
C SER A 148 -8.20 7.50 -6.45
N LEU A 149 -9.03 8.46 -6.84
CA LEU A 149 -8.63 9.52 -7.75
C LEU A 149 -7.85 10.65 -7.08
N PHE A 150 -7.97 10.83 -5.74
CA PHE A 150 -7.36 11.98 -5.06
C PHE A 150 -6.94 11.75 -3.59
N ASN A 151 -7.54 10.79 -2.85
CA ASN A 151 -7.33 10.69 -1.41
C ASN A 151 -5.94 10.09 -1.06
N PRO A 152 -4.97 10.90 -0.59
CA PRO A 152 -3.59 10.47 -0.40
C PRO A 152 -3.34 9.71 0.92
N LYS A 153 -4.38 9.46 1.71
CA LYS A 153 -4.27 8.84 3.03
C LYS A 153 -5.01 7.52 3.14
N ASP A 154 -6.32 7.53 2.90
CA ASP A 154 -7.16 6.35 3.11
C ASP A 154 -6.91 5.28 2.04
N ILE A 155 -6.75 5.69 0.80
CA ILE A 155 -6.52 4.76 -0.31
C ILE A 155 -5.14 4.10 -0.24
N PRO A 156 -4.03 4.82 -0.04
CA PRO A 156 -2.74 4.18 0.18
C PRO A 156 -2.73 3.25 1.39
N PHE A 157 -3.37 3.66 2.50
CA PHE A 157 -3.49 2.82 3.68
C PHE A 157 -4.22 1.50 3.37
N LEU A 158 -5.42 1.56 2.77
CA LEU A 158 -6.17 0.38 2.34
C LEU A 158 -5.35 -0.47 1.37
N SER A 159 -4.69 0.15 0.40
CA SER A 159 -3.93 -0.54 -0.64
C SER A 159 -2.76 -1.34 -0.05
N VAL A 160 -1.97 -0.72 0.83
CA VAL A 160 -0.87 -1.40 1.51
C VAL A 160 -1.39 -2.49 2.45
N TRP A 161 -2.54 -2.28 3.11
CA TRP A 161 -3.19 -3.30 3.94
C TRP A 161 -3.56 -4.54 3.12
N VAL A 162 -4.16 -4.36 1.95
CA VAL A 162 -4.49 -5.47 1.03
C VAL A 162 -3.22 -6.23 0.62
N ILE A 163 -2.15 -5.51 0.30
CA ILE A 163 -0.86 -6.13 -0.06
C ILE A 163 -0.30 -6.92 1.12
N CYS A 164 -0.31 -6.38 2.34
CA CYS A 164 0.08 -7.09 3.55
C CYS A 164 -0.74 -8.38 3.75
N THR A 165 -2.06 -8.30 3.58
CA THR A 165 -2.97 -9.45 3.69
C THR A 165 -2.56 -10.59 2.73
N TYR A 166 -2.21 -10.25 1.48
CA TYR A 166 -1.69 -11.26 0.54
C TYR A 166 -0.42 -11.94 1.06
N TYR A 167 0.53 -11.17 1.58
CA TYR A 167 1.78 -11.74 2.09
C TYR A 167 1.55 -12.56 3.37
N ILE A 168 0.62 -12.16 4.24
CA ILE A 168 0.19 -12.97 5.40
C ILE A 168 -0.32 -14.32 4.92
N ILE A 169 -1.26 -14.35 3.96
CA ILE A 169 -1.79 -15.60 3.40
C ILE A 169 -0.66 -16.46 2.82
N LYS A 170 0.28 -15.85 2.08
CA LYS A 170 1.42 -16.56 1.51
C LYS A 170 2.36 -17.16 2.55
N ILE A 171 2.65 -16.44 3.62
CA ILE A 171 3.48 -16.96 4.72
C ILE A 171 2.80 -18.15 5.37
N ILE A 172 1.50 -18.05 5.67
CA ILE A 172 0.75 -19.11 6.32
C ILE A 172 0.64 -20.36 5.44
N GLN A 173 0.37 -20.22 4.14
CA GLN A 173 0.35 -21.33 3.21
C GLN A 173 1.69 -22.08 3.12
N ASN A 174 2.79 -21.35 3.30
CA ASN A 174 4.14 -21.88 3.17
C ASN A 174 4.81 -22.18 4.53
N ILE A 175 4.07 -22.12 5.63
CA ILE A 175 4.60 -22.20 7.01
C ILE A 175 5.40 -23.49 7.26
N ASN A 176 5.13 -24.54 6.50
CA ASN A 176 5.80 -25.84 6.60
C ASN A 176 6.95 -26.01 5.58
N LEU A 177 7.15 -25.05 4.67
CA LEU A 177 8.22 -25.10 3.66
C LEU A 177 9.54 -24.50 4.19
N ASN A 178 10.60 -24.65 3.41
CA ASN A 178 11.97 -24.29 3.78
C ASN A 178 12.22 -22.79 4.00
N ASN A 179 13.17 -22.50 4.87
CA ASN A 179 13.48 -21.25 5.53
C ASN A 179 13.67 -20.01 4.61
N HIS A 180 14.35 -20.12 3.44
CA HIS A 180 14.67 -18.96 2.61
C HIS A 180 13.45 -18.28 1.96
N SER A 181 12.48 -19.06 1.51
CA SER A 181 11.26 -18.48 0.90
C SER A 181 10.39 -17.76 1.92
N ILE A 182 10.22 -18.34 3.10
CA ILE A 182 9.46 -17.74 4.20
C ILE A 182 10.12 -16.46 4.67
N LEU A 183 11.46 -16.48 4.83
CA LEU A 183 12.21 -15.31 5.24
C LEU A 183 12.01 -14.13 4.29
N ARG A 184 12.16 -14.35 2.96
CA ARG A 184 11.92 -13.30 1.96
C ARG A 184 10.51 -12.71 2.09
N LEU A 185 9.49 -13.58 2.24
CA LEU A 185 8.11 -13.13 2.42
C LEU A 185 7.94 -12.32 3.72
N THR A 186 8.58 -12.76 4.80
CA THR A 186 8.55 -12.06 6.10
C THR A 186 9.22 -10.69 6.02
N LEU A 187 10.38 -10.58 5.38
CA LEU A 187 11.06 -9.29 5.18
C LEU A 187 10.21 -8.31 4.36
N ILE A 188 9.56 -8.80 3.29
CA ILE A 188 8.64 -7.97 2.51
C ILE A 188 7.45 -7.53 3.37
N LEU A 189 6.84 -8.44 4.13
CA LEU A 189 5.73 -8.12 5.02
C LEU A 189 6.15 -7.11 6.09
N SER A 190 7.35 -7.25 6.68
CA SER A 190 7.86 -6.31 7.67
C SER A 190 8.05 -4.91 7.11
N ALA A 191 8.64 -4.78 5.92
CA ALA A 191 8.78 -3.50 5.24
C ALA A 191 7.43 -2.85 4.90
N LEU A 192 6.47 -3.64 4.40
CA LEU A 192 5.11 -3.18 4.12
C LEU A 192 4.36 -2.79 5.41
N THR A 193 4.56 -3.52 6.51
CA THR A 193 3.97 -3.19 7.82
C THR A 193 4.54 -1.86 8.34
N ALA A 194 5.84 -1.64 8.23
CA ALA A 194 6.46 -0.37 8.60
C ALA A 194 5.89 0.79 7.76
N LEU A 195 5.74 0.60 6.45
CA LEU A 195 5.09 1.56 5.57
C LEU A 195 3.63 1.81 5.98
N LEU A 196 2.87 0.74 6.27
CA LEU A 196 1.47 0.84 6.68
C LEU A 196 1.32 1.66 7.97
N ILE A 197 2.16 1.41 8.98
CA ILE A 197 2.18 2.15 10.24
C ILE A 197 2.60 3.61 10.02
N SER A 198 3.54 3.86 9.10
CA SER A 198 3.99 5.21 8.78
C SER A 198 2.94 6.04 8.03
N ILE A 199 1.97 5.41 7.34
CA ILE A 199 0.80 6.09 6.77
C ILE A 199 -0.23 6.39 7.86
N ARG A 200 -0.55 5.40 8.69
CA ARG A 200 -1.46 5.55 9.84
C ARG A 200 -1.07 4.58 10.96
N THR A 201 -1.07 5.05 12.20
CA THR A 201 -0.79 4.22 13.39
C THR A 201 -1.72 3.02 13.52
N LEU A 202 -2.96 3.11 13.02
CA LEU A 202 -3.90 1.98 12.89
C LEU A 202 -3.31 0.80 12.10
N GLY A 203 -2.25 0.99 11.33
CA GLY A 203 -1.51 -0.08 10.68
C GLY A 203 -0.97 -1.16 11.63
N LEU A 204 -0.84 -0.86 12.92
CA LEU A 204 -0.53 -1.87 13.95
C LEU A 204 -1.54 -3.03 14.01
N LEU A 205 -2.79 -2.80 13.62
CA LEU A 205 -3.81 -3.84 13.59
C LEU A 205 -3.53 -4.96 12.57
N ILE A 206 -2.60 -4.77 11.64
CA ILE A 206 -2.16 -5.85 10.75
C ILE A 206 -1.51 -7.01 11.53
N ILE A 207 -0.88 -6.72 12.67
CA ILE A 207 -0.30 -7.72 13.56
C ILE A 207 -1.42 -8.59 14.15
N LEU A 208 -2.52 -7.96 14.58
CA LEU A 208 -3.69 -8.68 15.06
C LEU A 208 -4.31 -9.55 13.96
N GLN A 209 -4.43 -9.02 12.75
CA GLN A 209 -4.89 -9.81 11.60
C GLN A 209 -4.00 -11.03 11.35
N TYR A 210 -2.69 -10.86 11.45
CA TYR A 210 -1.73 -11.97 11.29
C TYR A 210 -1.94 -13.05 12.36
N LEU A 211 -2.10 -12.66 13.62
CA LEU A 211 -2.38 -13.59 14.73
C LEU A 211 -3.70 -14.34 14.53
N ILE A 212 -4.77 -13.64 14.10
CA ILE A 212 -6.06 -14.27 13.80
C ILE A 212 -5.89 -15.33 12.70
N PHE A 213 -5.16 -15.03 11.63
CA PHE A 213 -4.92 -15.97 10.55
C PHE A 213 -4.10 -17.19 11.01
N LEU A 214 -3.14 -17.01 11.92
CA LEU A 214 -2.39 -18.12 12.53
C LEU A 214 -3.29 -19.00 13.41
N ILE A 215 -4.19 -18.40 14.20
CA ILE A 215 -5.14 -19.14 15.04
C ILE A 215 -6.06 -19.98 14.15
N VAL A 216 -6.67 -19.37 13.14
CA VAL A 216 -7.55 -20.08 12.20
C VAL A 216 -6.81 -21.22 11.50
N TYR A 217 -5.57 -21.00 11.07
CA TYR A 217 -4.75 -22.03 10.44
C TYR A 217 -4.43 -23.19 11.42
N SER A 218 -4.08 -22.84 12.65
CA SER A 218 -3.81 -23.81 13.74
C SER A 218 -5.00 -24.73 13.97
N GLU A 219 -6.19 -24.18 14.12
CA GLU A 219 -7.44 -24.91 14.32
C GLU A 219 -7.80 -25.78 13.11
N THR A 220 -7.74 -25.22 11.90
CA THR A 220 -8.14 -25.96 10.69
C THR A 220 -7.22 -27.13 10.34
N HIS A 221 -5.95 -27.07 10.78
CA HIS A 221 -4.94 -28.10 10.47
C HIS A 221 -4.56 -28.94 11.71
N ASN A 222 -5.27 -28.81 12.84
CA ASN A 222 -4.95 -29.47 14.11
C ASN A 222 -3.47 -29.34 14.52
N GLN A 223 -2.89 -28.15 14.33
CA GLN A 223 -1.50 -27.85 14.68
C GLN A 223 -1.44 -27.01 15.96
N ASN A 224 -0.40 -27.21 16.78
CA ASN A 224 -0.23 -26.40 17.98
C ASN A 224 0.24 -24.99 17.62
N LEU A 225 -0.56 -23.98 18.00
CA LEU A 225 -0.28 -22.56 17.74
C LEU A 225 1.09 -22.11 18.26
N PHE A 226 1.46 -22.52 19.48
CA PHE A 226 2.76 -22.17 20.05
C PHE A 226 3.93 -22.75 19.24
N SER A 227 3.78 -23.96 18.71
CA SER A 227 4.80 -24.58 17.86
C SER A 227 4.97 -23.82 16.54
N LEU A 228 3.89 -23.33 15.94
CA LEU A 228 3.91 -22.51 14.73
C LEU A 228 4.60 -21.17 14.98
N ILE A 229 4.26 -20.47 16.05
CA ILE A 229 4.89 -19.20 16.43
C ILE A 229 6.39 -19.42 16.71
N ARG A 230 6.76 -20.42 17.47
CA ARG A 230 8.16 -20.76 17.78
C ARG A 230 8.97 -21.06 16.52
N LYS A 231 8.38 -21.78 15.56
CA LYS A 231 9.01 -22.11 14.28
C LYS A 231 9.30 -20.83 13.48
N GLN A 232 8.37 -19.87 13.46
CA GLN A 232 8.57 -18.62 12.75
C GLN A 232 9.65 -17.74 13.42
N ILE A 233 9.62 -17.61 14.73
CA ILE A 233 10.65 -16.89 15.49
C ILE A 233 12.03 -17.52 15.24
N LYS A 234 12.14 -18.85 15.27
CA LYS A 234 13.38 -19.54 14.98
C LYS A 234 13.90 -19.24 13.57
N ASN A 235 13.01 -19.22 12.57
CA ASN A 235 13.38 -18.88 11.20
C ASN A 235 13.94 -17.47 11.05
N ILE A 236 13.41 -16.51 11.80
CA ILE A 236 13.89 -15.12 11.83
C ILE A 236 15.26 -15.05 12.53
N ILE A 237 15.42 -15.70 13.67
CA ILE A 237 16.66 -15.67 14.47
C ILE A 237 17.80 -16.38 13.74
N THR A 238 17.57 -17.55 13.14
CA THR A 238 18.63 -18.28 12.40
C THR A 238 19.18 -17.49 11.23
N PHE A 239 18.38 -16.61 10.65
CA PHE A 239 18.86 -15.74 9.58
C PHE A 239 19.67 -14.53 10.05
N SER A 240 19.34 -13.98 11.23
CA SER A 240 20.10 -12.86 11.77
C SER A 240 21.53 -13.25 12.26
N VAL A 241 21.82 -14.55 12.29
CA VAL A 241 23.10 -15.13 12.77
C VAL A 241 23.93 -15.76 11.63
N SER A 242 23.34 -15.96 10.46
CA SER A 242 24.02 -16.47 9.24
C SER A 242 24.39 -15.35 8.30
#